data_288f17be59a52e6be68d65656e9fa730
#
_entry.id   288f17be59a52e6be68d65656e9fa730
#
_cell.length_a   1.000
_cell.length_b   1.000
_cell.length_c   1.000
_cell.angle_alpha   90.00
_cell.angle_beta   90.00
_cell.angle_gamma   90.00
#
_symmetry.space_group_name_H-M   'P 1'
#
loop_
_entity.id
_entity.type
_entity.pdbx_description
1 polymer ?
#
loop_
_entity_poly.entity_id
_entity_poly.type
_entity_poly.pdbx_seq_one_letter_code
_entity_poly.pdbx_strand_id
1 'polypeptide(L)'
;MSITLQEPRVAEVLERMYTESREQMSQLRDRRPDMSPGRTVQERADAMSDFYIPVTPEAGRLLYSLVRATRPATIVEFGMSFGISALHLASAVRDNGTGRVVTTEINELKIAAAKQTFNKTGLDDLITVLEGDALSTLASLDGPVDFVLLDGWKELYLPVIELLEGRLSPGALVVADNTESAELKPYLDHVRKVENGYVSSNFAVRESDSMEISSYAGS
;
A
#
# COMPACT_ATOMS: atom_id res chain seq x y z
N MET A 1 -13.51 21.65 -10.77
CA MET A 1 -12.31 20.89 -10.41
C MET A 1 -12.53 19.47 -10.92
N SER A 2 -11.64 18.94 -11.75
CA SER A 2 -11.69 17.53 -12.14
C SER A 2 -11.18 16.67 -10.97
N ILE A 3 -11.74 15.49 -10.80
CA ILE A 3 -11.25 14.48 -9.86
C ILE A 3 -10.29 13.59 -10.65
N THR A 4 -9.02 13.53 -10.26
CA THR A 4 -7.97 12.80 -11.01
C THR A 4 -8.33 11.33 -11.26
N LEU A 5 -8.97 10.67 -10.30
CA LEU A 5 -9.47 9.28 -10.47
C LEU A 5 -10.51 9.13 -11.59
N GLN A 6 -11.19 10.22 -12.01
CA GLN A 6 -12.19 10.23 -13.08
C GLN A 6 -11.62 10.70 -14.42
N GLU A 7 -10.36 11.14 -14.44
CA GLU A 7 -9.70 11.46 -15.70
C GLU A 7 -9.52 10.21 -16.55
N PRO A 8 -9.85 10.23 -17.86
CA PRO A 8 -9.81 9.01 -18.70
C PRO A 8 -8.49 8.25 -18.61
N ARG A 9 -7.35 8.97 -18.62
CA ARG A 9 -6.00 8.36 -18.51
C ARG A 9 -5.75 7.57 -17.21
N VAL A 10 -6.46 7.88 -16.10
CA VAL A 10 -6.36 7.17 -14.83
C VAL A 10 -7.46 6.12 -14.73
N ALA A 11 -8.71 6.51 -15.01
CA ALA A 11 -9.88 5.65 -14.90
C ALA A 11 -9.79 4.40 -15.79
N GLU A 12 -9.43 4.57 -17.07
CA GLU A 12 -9.29 3.46 -18.02
C GLU A 12 -8.15 2.51 -17.63
N VAL A 13 -7.04 3.05 -17.10
CA VAL A 13 -5.92 2.24 -16.63
C VAL A 13 -6.32 1.42 -15.42
N LEU A 14 -6.97 2.02 -14.42
CA LEU A 14 -7.46 1.31 -13.24
C LEU A 14 -8.48 0.23 -13.61
N GLU A 15 -9.46 0.54 -14.48
CA GLU A 15 -10.47 -0.42 -14.95
C GLU A 15 -9.82 -1.63 -15.64
N ARG A 16 -8.85 -1.38 -16.52
CA ARG A 16 -8.08 -2.43 -17.18
C ARG A 16 -7.34 -3.30 -16.15
N MET A 17 -6.59 -2.68 -15.22
CA MET A 17 -5.82 -3.41 -14.21
C MET A 17 -6.70 -4.26 -13.29
N TYR A 18 -7.85 -3.75 -12.87
CA TYR A 18 -8.82 -4.53 -12.09
C TYR A 18 -9.46 -5.66 -12.91
N THR A 19 -9.65 -5.48 -14.21
CA THR A 19 -10.17 -6.52 -15.11
C THR A 19 -9.15 -7.64 -15.29
N GLU A 20 -7.90 -7.29 -15.59
CA GLU A 20 -6.78 -8.23 -15.69
C GLU A 20 -6.59 -9.01 -14.39
N SER A 21 -6.68 -8.34 -13.24
CA SER A 21 -6.61 -8.98 -11.92
C SER A 21 -7.72 -10.02 -11.72
N ARG A 22 -8.98 -9.70 -12.06
CA ARG A 22 -10.10 -10.65 -11.94
C ARG A 22 -9.92 -11.87 -12.84
N GLU A 23 -9.41 -11.69 -14.05
CA GLU A 23 -9.12 -12.78 -14.98
C GLU A 23 -8.01 -13.69 -14.43
N GLN A 24 -6.93 -13.10 -13.88
CA GLN A 24 -5.85 -13.86 -13.29
C GLN A 24 -6.26 -14.62 -12.03
N MET A 25 -7.17 -14.11 -11.19
CA MET A 25 -7.65 -14.78 -10.00
C MET A 25 -8.31 -16.15 -10.33
N SER A 26 -8.91 -16.28 -11.51
CA SER A 26 -9.41 -17.57 -11.99
C SER A 26 -8.29 -18.57 -12.31
N GLN A 27 -7.15 -18.07 -12.81
CA GLN A 27 -5.98 -18.87 -13.17
C GLN A 27 -5.10 -19.23 -11.97
N LEU A 28 -5.10 -18.42 -10.90
CA LEU A 28 -4.38 -18.70 -9.65
C LEU A 28 -4.82 -20.01 -8.99
N ARG A 29 -6.07 -20.44 -9.19
CA ARG A 29 -6.56 -21.73 -8.71
C ARG A 29 -5.82 -22.90 -9.34
N ASP A 30 -5.37 -22.75 -10.59
CA ASP A 30 -4.68 -23.79 -11.38
C ASP A 30 -3.15 -23.65 -11.35
N ARG A 31 -2.65 -22.42 -11.15
CA ARG A 31 -1.23 -22.06 -11.04
C ARG A 31 -0.92 -21.55 -9.64
N ARG A 32 -0.87 -22.44 -8.65
CA ARG A 32 -0.48 -22.04 -7.29
C ARG A 32 1.01 -21.65 -7.28
N PRO A 33 1.34 -20.38 -7.01
CA PRO A 33 2.72 -19.99 -6.79
C PRO A 33 3.30 -20.80 -5.63
N ASP A 34 4.59 -21.13 -5.73
CA ASP A 34 5.27 -21.86 -4.67
C ASP A 34 5.55 -20.91 -3.48
N MET A 35 4.70 -21.03 -2.47
CA MET A 35 4.77 -20.28 -1.21
C MET A 35 5.25 -21.18 -0.05
N SER A 36 6.05 -22.21 -0.35
CA SER A 36 6.54 -23.18 0.64
C SER A 36 7.24 -22.51 1.81
N PRO A 37 7.08 -23.02 3.04
CA PRO A 37 7.82 -22.55 4.20
C PRO A 37 9.34 -22.59 3.97
N GLY A 38 10.04 -21.51 4.35
CA GLY A 38 11.49 -21.40 4.19
C GLY A 38 11.97 -20.61 2.97
N ARG A 39 11.07 -20.22 2.06
CA ARG A 39 11.42 -19.27 1.00
C ARG A 39 11.67 -17.87 1.54
N THR A 40 12.67 -17.21 0.97
CA THR A 40 12.93 -15.78 1.23
C THR A 40 11.81 -14.90 0.69
N VAL A 41 11.74 -13.65 1.15
CA VAL A 41 10.79 -12.65 0.64
C VAL A 41 10.98 -12.46 -0.88
N GLN A 42 12.24 -12.40 -1.36
CA GLN A 42 12.55 -12.29 -2.78
C GLN A 42 11.99 -13.47 -3.59
N GLU A 43 12.24 -14.71 -3.18
CA GLU A 43 11.77 -15.90 -3.89
C GLU A 43 10.24 -15.98 -3.95
N ARG A 44 9.53 -15.52 -2.90
CA ARG A 44 8.08 -15.44 -2.89
C ARG A 44 7.58 -14.32 -3.81
N ALA A 45 8.24 -13.17 -3.80
CA ALA A 45 7.92 -12.07 -4.70
C ALA A 45 8.11 -12.47 -6.18
N ASP A 46 9.16 -13.24 -6.49
CA ASP A 46 9.42 -13.74 -7.84
C ASP A 46 8.39 -14.79 -8.27
N ALA A 47 7.95 -15.65 -7.35
CA ALA A 47 6.87 -16.60 -7.61
C ALA A 47 5.52 -15.91 -7.89
N MET A 48 5.34 -14.68 -7.40
CA MET A 48 4.14 -13.85 -7.59
C MET A 48 4.33 -12.75 -8.65
N SER A 49 5.41 -12.78 -9.42
CA SER A 49 5.78 -11.72 -10.37
C SER A 49 4.69 -11.37 -11.39
N ASP A 50 3.98 -12.38 -11.91
CA ASP A 50 2.96 -12.22 -12.95
C ASP A 50 1.56 -11.90 -12.39
N PHE A 51 1.37 -11.97 -11.07
CA PHE A 51 0.04 -11.87 -10.46
C PHE A 51 -0.24 -10.49 -9.86
N TYR A 52 -1.39 -9.95 -10.22
CA TYR A 52 -1.96 -8.81 -9.52
C TYR A 52 -2.41 -9.23 -8.11
N ILE A 53 -2.07 -8.42 -7.13
CA ILE A 53 -2.54 -8.54 -5.75
C ILE A 53 -3.06 -7.15 -5.35
N PRO A 54 -4.20 -6.71 -5.91
CA PRO A 54 -4.67 -5.35 -5.70
C PRO A 54 -5.51 -5.21 -4.45
N VAL A 55 -5.51 -4.03 -3.85
CA VAL A 55 -6.63 -3.58 -3.02
C VAL A 55 -7.93 -3.62 -3.82
N THR A 56 -9.07 -3.85 -3.16
CA THR A 56 -10.36 -3.77 -3.85
C THR A 56 -10.64 -2.35 -4.37
N PRO A 57 -11.53 -2.17 -5.38
CA PRO A 57 -11.93 -0.83 -5.81
C PRO A 57 -12.51 0.03 -4.67
N GLU A 58 -13.21 -0.60 -3.70
CA GLU A 58 -13.76 0.05 -2.51
C GLU A 58 -12.64 0.53 -1.59
N ALA A 59 -11.66 -0.33 -1.29
CA ALA A 59 -10.49 0.00 -0.50
C ALA A 59 -9.66 1.11 -1.15
N GLY A 60 -9.45 1.05 -2.48
CA GLY A 60 -8.78 2.12 -3.22
C GLY A 60 -9.49 3.47 -3.09
N ARG A 61 -10.83 3.50 -3.19
CA ARG A 61 -11.62 4.74 -2.97
C ARG A 61 -11.57 5.22 -1.52
N LEU A 62 -11.52 4.31 -0.55
CA LEU A 62 -11.31 4.66 0.86
C LEU A 62 -9.95 5.33 1.06
N LEU A 63 -8.87 4.74 0.54
CA LEU A 63 -7.52 5.31 0.60
C LEU A 63 -7.48 6.71 -0.02
N TYR A 64 -8.04 6.88 -1.22
CA TYR A 64 -8.18 8.20 -1.84
C TYR A 64 -8.89 9.19 -0.91
N SER A 65 -10.02 8.80 -0.32
CA SER A 65 -10.83 9.68 0.56
C SER A 65 -10.08 10.06 1.84
N LEU A 66 -9.36 9.12 2.46
CA LEU A 66 -8.53 9.36 3.64
C LEU A 66 -7.40 10.36 3.33
N VAL A 67 -6.70 10.18 2.22
CA VAL A 67 -5.63 11.11 1.78
C VAL A 67 -6.20 12.48 1.44
N ARG A 68 -7.39 12.55 0.83
CA ARG A 68 -8.08 13.84 0.58
C ARG A 68 -8.42 14.56 1.87
N ALA A 69 -8.89 13.84 2.89
CA ALA A 69 -9.31 14.40 4.17
C ALA A 69 -8.11 14.85 5.02
N THR A 70 -7.04 14.06 5.08
CA THR A 70 -5.89 14.31 5.94
C THR A 70 -4.81 15.17 5.30
N ARG A 71 -4.76 15.25 3.96
CA ARG A 71 -3.81 16.06 3.18
C ARG A 71 -2.34 15.82 3.57
N PRO A 72 -1.87 14.57 3.64
CA PRO A 72 -0.52 14.23 4.09
C PRO A 72 0.53 14.84 3.14
N ALA A 73 1.66 15.30 3.71
CA ALA A 73 2.80 15.74 2.92
C ALA A 73 3.63 14.55 2.43
N THR A 74 3.77 13.50 3.25
CA THR A 74 4.48 12.28 2.87
C THR A 74 3.62 11.06 3.17
N ILE A 75 3.34 10.29 2.12
CA ILE A 75 2.68 8.99 2.19
C ILE A 75 3.74 7.92 1.97
N VAL A 76 3.79 6.91 2.83
CA VAL A 76 4.61 5.70 2.65
C VAL A 76 3.68 4.53 2.36
N GLU A 77 3.97 3.78 1.31
CA GLU A 77 3.31 2.52 0.98
C GLU A 77 4.30 1.37 1.05
N PHE A 78 3.99 0.37 1.85
CA PHE A 78 4.71 -0.90 1.88
C PHE A 78 3.95 -1.93 1.07
N GLY A 79 4.50 -2.31 -0.09
CA GLY A 79 3.91 -3.28 -1.02
C GLY A 79 3.17 -2.62 -2.19
N MET A 80 3.91 -2.20 -3.21
CA MET A 80 3.36 -1.54 -4.41
C MET A 80 2.67 -2.51 -5.36
N SER A 81 3.20 -3.72 -5.52
CA SER A 81 2.80 -4.63 -6.60
C SER A 81 2.82 -3.91 -7.97
N PHE A 82 1.74 -3.97 -8.76
CA PHE A 82 1.61 -3.25 -10.03
C PHE A 82 1.19 -1.78 -9.90
N GLY A 83 1.03 -1.25 -8.66
CA GLY A 83 0.81 0.17 -8.38
C GLY A 83 -0.65 0.63 -8.35
N ILE A 84 -1.63 -0.26 -8.19
CA ILE A 84 -3.06 0.12 -8.15
C ILE A 84 -3.35 1.04 -6.95
N SER A 85 -2.92 0.67 -5.75
CA SER A 85 -3.06 1.49 -4.54
C SER A 85 -2.30 2.81 -4.67
N ALA A 86 -1.05 2.77 -5.18
CA ALA A 86 -0.26 3.98 -5.45
C ALA A 86 -0.97 4.96 -6.39
N LEU A 87 -1.71 4.49 -7.41
CA LEU A 87 -2.51 5.36 -8.29
C LEU A 87 -3.65 6.04 -7.53
N HIS A 88 -4.32 5.36 -6.60
CA HIS A 88 -5.36 5.97 -5.76
C HIS A 88 -4.77 7.03 -4.83
N LEU A 89 -3.64 6.72 -4.17
CA LEU A 89 -2.93 7.64 -3.29
C LEU A 89 -2.43 8.87 -4.04
N ALA A 90 -1.74 8.68 -5.17
CA ALA A 90 -1.20 9.76 -5.98
C ALA A 90 -2.28 10.63 -6.63
N SER A 91 -3.42 10.03 -7.01
CA SER A 91 -4.57 10.80 -7.49
C SER A 91 -5.10 11.76 -6.42
N ALA A 92 -5.17 11.30 -5.17
CA ALA A 92 -5.59 12.15 -4.05
C ALA A 92 -4.57 13.25 -3.75
N VAL A 93 -3.27 12.94 -3.83
CA VAL A 93 -2.17 13.93 -3.71
C VAL A 93 -2.28 14.98 -4.81
N ARG A 94 -2.50 14.59 -6.07
CA ARG A 94 -2.73 15.51 -7.21
C ARG A 94 -3.89 16.45 -6.92
N ASP A 95 -5.01 15.92 -6.47
CA ASP A 95 -6.21 16.71 -6.17
C ASP A 95 -6.05 17.57 -4.90
N ASN A 96 -5.13 17.24 -4.02
CA ASN A 96 -4.74 18.08 -2.88
C ASN A 96 -3.83 19.24 -3.28
N GLY A 97 -3.11 19.12 -4.39
CA GLY A 97 -2.11 20.08 -4.85
C GLY A 97 -0.83 20.08 -3.99
N THR A 98 -0.66 19.12 -3.10
CA THR A 98 0.49 18.98 -2.21
C THR A 98 0.66 17.53 -1.76
N GLY A 99 1.90 17.15 -1.42
CA GLY A 99 2.25 15.83 -0.94
C GLY A 99 2.97 14.98 -1.98
N ARG A 100 3.42 13.81 -1.56
CA ARG A 100 4.09 12.79 -2.38
C ARG A 100 3.80 11.39 -1.86
N VAL A 101 3.93 10.39 -2.73
CA VAL A 101 3.86 8.97 -2.39
C VAL A 101 5.26 8.37 -2.51
N VAL A 102 5.70 7.68 -1.49
CA VAL A 102 6.90 6.85 -1.49
C VAL A 102 6.45 5.41 -1.32
N THR A 103 6.68 4.57 -2.32
CA THR A 103 6.23 3.17 -2.32
C THR A 103 7.39 2.21 -2.45
N THR A 104 7.26 0.99 -1.90
CA THR A 104 8.30 -0.03 -1.92
C THR A 104 7.87 -1.25 -2.72
N GLU A 105 8.79 -1.83 -3.49
CA GLU A 105 8.59 -3.09 -4.19
C GLU A 105 9.95 -3.79 -4.38
N ILE A 106 9.96 -5.11 -4.25
CA ILE A 106 11.16 -5.91 -4.37
C ILE A 106 11.27 -6.63 -5.72
N ASN A 107 10.14 -6.85 -6.40
CA ASN A 107 10.11 -7.56 -7.68
C ASN A 107 10.35 -6.61 -8.86
N GLU A 108 11.41 -6.83 -9.61
CA GLU A 108 11.85 -5.97 -10.72
C GLU A 108 10.81 -5.86 -11.85
N LEU A 109 10.08 -6.95 -12.17
CA LEU A 109 9.07 -6.95 -13.23
C LEU A 109 7.88 -6.06 -12.84
N LYS A 110 7.42 -6.14 -11.59
CA LYS A 110 6.37 -5.28 -11.06
C LYS A 110 6.80 -3.82 -11.01
N ILE A 111 8.03 -3.54 -10.57
CA ILE A 111 8.60 -2.19 -10.57
C ILE A 111 8.58 -1.59 -11.97
N ALA A 112 9.08 -2.32 -12.95
CA ALA A 112 9.13 -1.85 -14.34
C ALA A 112 7.73 -1.56 -14.91
N ALA A 113 6.77 -2.46 -14.67
CA ALA A 113 5.39 -2.32 -15.11
C ALA A 113 4.66 -1.14 -14.42
N ALA A 114 4.85 -1.00 -13.09
CA ALA A 114 4.25 0.09 -12.33
C ALA A 114 4.77 1.46 -12.78
N LYS A 115 6.08 1.62 -12.98
CA LYS A 115 6.67 2.87 -13.49
C LYS A 115 6.11 3.26 -14.87
N GLN A 116 5.93 2.28 -15.78
CA GLN A 116 5.27 2.55 -17.07
C GLN A 116 3.83 3.02 -16.88
N THR A 117 3.10 2.42 -15.94
CA THR A 117 1.72 2.77 -15.61
C THR A 117 1.64 4.18 -15.02
N PHE A 118 2.53 4.55 -14.10
CA PHE A 118 2.60 5.89 -13.53
C PHE A 118 2.87 6.96 -14.58
N ASN A 119 3.79 6.69 -15.50
CA ASN A 119 4.07 7.60 -16.63
C ASN A 119 2.84 7.77 -17.55
N LYS A 120 2.15 6.67 -17.91
CA LYS A 120 0.94 6.72 -18.75
C LYS A 120 -0.20 7.51 -18.10
N THR A 121 -0.33 7.44 -16.77
CA THR A 121 -1.34 8.19 -16.02
C THR A 121 -0.92 9.63 -15.74
N GLY A 122 0.36 9.98 -15.94
CA GLY A 122 0.93 11.28 -15.62
C GLY A 122 0.97 11.54 -14.12
N LEU A 123 1.18 10.50 -13.30
CA LEU A 123 1.31 10.57 -11.85
C LEU A 123 2.73 10.22 -11.37
N ASP A 124 3.65 9.97 -12.29
CA ASP A 124 5.05 9.61 -12.03
C ASP A 124 5.85 10.69 -11.27
N ASP A 125 5.48 11.95 -11.44
CA ASP A 125 6.07 13.08 -10.72
C ASP A 125 5.71 13.10 -9.22
N LEU A 126 4.67 12.36 -8.80
CA LEU A 126 4.19 12.29 -7.42
C LEU A 126 4.59 10.99 -6.71
N ILE A 127 5.11 10.00 -7.44
CA ILE A 127 5.39 8.66 -6.92
C ILE A 127 6.89 8.37 -7.00
N THR A 128 7.51 8.14 -5.85
CA THR A 128 8.88 7.64 -5.74
C THR A 128 8.83 6.15 -5.43
N VAL A 129 9.43 5.31 -6.26
CA VAL A 129 9.53 3.87 -6.03
C VAL A 129 10.90 3.56 -5.40
N LEU A 130 10.89 3.01 -4.20
CA LEU A 130 12.05 2.45 -3.53
C LEU A 130 12.17 0.97 -3.91
N GLU A 131 13.19 0.65 -4.69
CA GLU A 131 13.39 -0.67 -5.28
C GLU A 131 14.21 -1.56 -4.35
N GLY A 132 13.68 -2.72 -3.99
CA GLY A 132 14.35 -3.71 -3.15
C GLY A 132 13.66 -3.97 -1.82
N ASP A 133 14.42 -4.52 -0.86
CA ASP A 133 13.92 -4.84 0.47
C ASP A 133 13.45 -3.59 1.21
N ALA A 134 12.18 -3.63 1.67
CA ALA A 134 11.53 -2.48 2.31
C ALA A 134 12.21 -2.04 3.60
N LEU A 135 12.70 -2.97 4.43
CA LEU A 135 13.39 -2.61 5.68
C LEU A 135 14.69 -1.87 5.40
N SER A 136 15.38 -2.23 4.32
CA SER A 136 16.61 -1.55 3.90
C SER A 136 16.33 -0.20 3.26
N THR A 137 15.34 -0.14 2.36
CA THR A 137 15.07 1.08 1.58
C THR A 137 14.36 2.15 2.41
N LEU A 138 13.41 1.77 3.27
CA LEU A 138 12.71 2.71 4.18
C LEU A 138 13.63 3.24 5.30
N ALA A 139 14.68 2.49 5.69
CA ALA A 139 15.65 2.99 6.67
C ALA A 139 16.34 4.30 6.23
N SER A 140 16.48 4.51 4.92
CA SER A 140 17.05 5.72 4.32
C SER A 140 16.04 6.85 4.06
N LEU A 141 14.77 6.65 4.41
CA LEU A 141 13.74 7.67 4.21
C LEU A 141 13.98 8.87 5.13
N ASP A 142 14.01 10.07 4.56
CA ASP A 142 14.18 11.31 5.31
C ASP A 142 12.84 12.03 5.52
N GLY A 143 12.74 12.70 6.67
CA GLY A 143 11.63 13.58 7.03
C GLY A 143 10.44 12.87 7.68
N PRO A 144 9.39 13.64 8.03
CA PRO A 144 8.20 13.11 8.66
C PRO A 144 7.32 12.32 7.70
N VAL A 145 6.58 11.36 8.26
CA VAL A 145 5.59 10.52 7.57
C VAL A 145 4.21 10.79 8.16
N ASP A 146 3.26 11.14 7.30
CA ASP A 146 1.91 11.54 7.73
C ASP A 146 0.85 10.48 7.42
N PHE A 147 1.17 9.55 6.52
CA PHE A 147 0.28 8.47 6.13
C PHE A 147 1.09 7.23 5.77
N VAL A 148 0.69 6.06 6.27
CA VAL A 148 1.30 4.77 5.94
C VAL A 148 0.21 3.82 5.43
N LEU A 149 0.46 3.17 4.30
CA LEU A 149 -0.28 2.00 3.84
C LEU A 149 0.60 0.76 3.99
N LEU A 150 0.13 -0.23 4.74
CA LEU A 150 0.75 -1.55 4.86
C LEU A 150 -0.07 -2.55 4.03
N ASP A 151 0.47 -2.99 2.89
CA ASP A 151 -0.16 -3.94 1.97
C ASP A 151 0.87 -4.91 1.34
N GLY A 152 1.97 -5.15 2.03
CA GLY A 152 3.02 -6.08 1.62
C GLY A 152 2.91 -7.46 2.28
N TRP A 153 4.06 -8.09 2.51
CA TRP A 153 4.19 -9.36 3.23
C TRP A 153 3.81 -9.20 4.69
N LYS A 154 2.90 -10.03 5.19
CA LYS A 154 2.19 -9.82 6.46
C LYS A 154 3.12 -9.86 7.67
N GLU A 155 4.12 -10.73 7.66
CA GLU A 155 5.15 -10.82 8.71
C GLU A 155 6.01 -9.57 8.84
N LEU A 156 6.02 -8.70 7.82
CA LEU A 156 6.82 -7.46 7.82
C LEU A 156 6.04 -6.22 8.29
N TYR A 157 4.72 -6.31 8.56
CA TYR A 157 3.94 -5.13 8.97
C TYR A 157 4.47 -4.54 10.28
N LEU A 158 4.70 -5.37 11.30
CA LEU A 158 5.27 -4.90 12.55
C LEU A 158 6.70 -4.35 12.38
N PRO A 159 7.65 -5.05 11.76
CA PRO A 159 8.98 -4.50 11.50
C PRO A 159 8.98 -3.18 10.72
N VAL A 160 8.09 -3.03 9.73
CA VAL A 160 8.00 -1.80 8.93
C VAL A 160 7.45 -0.65 9.77
N ILE A 161 6.40 -0.87 10.56
CA ILE A 161 5.84 0.22 11.36
C ILE A 161 6.81 0.64 12.48
N GLU A 162 7.46 -0.30 13.16
CA GLU A 162 8.50 0.00 14.16
C GLU A 162 9.66 0.82 13.56
N LEU A 163 10.05 0.52 12.31
CA LEU A 163 11.06 1.29 11.59
C LEU A 163 10.62 2.74 11.32
N LEU A 164 9.32 2.95 11.05
CA LEU A 164 8.75 4.24 10.69
C LEU A 164 8.31 5.08 11.90
N GLU A 165 8.07 4.47 13.08
CA GLU A 165 7.50 5.15 14.26
C GLU A 165 8.25 6.44 14.64
N GLY A 166 9.58 6.40 14.63
CA GLY A 166 10.39 7.59 14.95
C GLY A 166 10.25 8.75 13.95
N ARG A 167 9.52 8.54 12.85
CA ARG A 167 9.24 9.53 11.79
C ARG A 167 7.76 9.85 11.64
N LEU A 168 6.87 9.13 12.34
CA LEU A 168 5.44 9.40 12.24
C LEU A 168 5.12 10.77 12.84
N SER A 169 4.43 11.60 12.08
CA SER A 169 3.89 12.86 12.59
C SER A 169 2.76 12.58 13.59
N PRO A 170 2.60 13.39 14.65
CA PRO A 170 1.39 13.32 15.45
C PRO A 170 0.13 13.50 14.59
N GLY A 171 -0.83 12.57 14.70
CA GLY A 171 -2.01 12.51 13.84
C GLY A 171 -1.81 11.74 12.54
N ALA A 172 -0.62 11.17 12.28
CA ALA A 172 -0.41 10.30 11.13
C ALA A 172 -1.41 9.13 11.11
N LEU A 173 -1.89 8.77 9.92
CA LEU A 173 -2.72 7.60 9.74
C LEU A 173 -1.88 6.41 9.28
N VAL A 174 -2.09 5.27 9.91
CA VAL A 174 -1.57 3.97 9.49
C VAL A 174 -2.75 3.10 9.07
N VAL A 175 -2.78 2.70 7.82
CA VAL A 175 -3.80 1.83 7.25
C VAL A 175 -3.15 0.50 6.89
N ALA A 176 -3.66 -0.60 7.44
CA ALA A 176 -3.17 -1.95 7.17
C ALA A 176 -4.27 -2.76 6.48
N ASP A 177 -3.96 -3.33 5.31
CA ASP A 177 -4.89 -4.21 4.57
C ASP A 177 -4.74 -5.69 4.99
N ASN A 178 -5.77 -6.49 4.73
CA ASN A 178 -5.84 -7.94 4.97
C ASN A 178 -5.70 -8.32 6.45
N THR A 179 -6.32 -7.58 7.36
CA THR A 179 -6.13 -7.74 8.80
C THR A 179 -6.82 -8.97 9.41
N GLU A 180 -7.51 -9.78 8.62
CA GLU A 180 -8.01 -11.12 9.00
C GLU A 180 -6.90 -12.19 9.00
N SER A 181 -5.72 -11.90 8.44
CA SER A 181 -4.60 -12.84 8.47
C SER A 181 -4.07 -13.02 9.88
N ALA A 182 -3.95 -14.29 10.32
CA ALA A 182 -3.39 -14.62 11.63
C ALA A 182 -1.93 -14.16 11.79
N GLU A 183 -1.20 -13.99 10.70
CA GLU A 183 0.18 -13.50 10.68
C GLU A 183 0.29 -12.04 11.15
N LEU A 184 -0.81 -11.27 11.05
CA LEU A 184 -0.85 -9.88 11.49
C LEU A 184 -1.10 -9.69 12.98
N LYS A 185 -1.32 -10.78 13.74
CA LYS A 185 -1.55 -10.66 15.18
C LYS A 185 -0.49 -9.82 15.91
N PRO A 186 0.84 -9.97 15.68
CA PRO A 186 1.84 -9.13 16.34
C PRO A 186 1.66 -7.64 16.04
N TYR A 187 1.39 -7.27 14.78
CA TYR A 187 1.11 -5.90 14.37
C TYR A 187 -0.17 -5.36 15.02
N LEU A 188 -1.27 -6.12 14.98
CA LEU A 188 -2.54 -5.71 15.56
C LEU A 188 -2.45 -5.54 17.08
N ASP A 189 -1.75 -6.45 17.77
CA ASP A 189 -1.48 -6.33 19.21
C ASP A 189 -0.68 -5.06 19.52
N HIS A 190 0.24 -4.65 18.63
CA HIS A 190 1.05 -3.46 18.78
C HIS A 190 0.25 -2.17 18.63
N VAL A 191 -0.50 -2.01 17.52
CA VAL A 191 -1.25 -0.76 17.25
C VAL A 191 -2.54 -0.62 18.08
N ARG A 192 -3.01 -1.70 18.73
CA ARG A 192 -4.17 -1.69 19.62
C ARG A 192 -3.82 -1.45 21.08
N LYS A 193 -2.52 -1.40 21.43
CA LYS A 193 -2.07 -0.99 22.76
C LYS A 193 -2.02 0.52 22.87
N VAL A 194 -2.76 1.07 23.82
CA VAL A 194 -2.82 2.53 24.05
C VAL A 194 -1.44 3.10 24.39
N GLU A 195 -0.61 2.34 25.11
CA GLU A 195 0.73 2.76 25.52
C GLU A 195 1.68 2.98 24.32
N ASN A 196 1.39 2.39 23.16
CA ASN A 196 2.17 2.58 21.94
C ASN A 196 1.73 3.82 21.15
N GLY A 197 0.80 4.61 21.68
CA GLY A 197 0.39 5.90 21.11
C GLY A 197 -0.56 5.79 19.91
N TYR A 198 -1.26 4.68 19.74
CA TYR A 198 -2.23 4.51 18.66
C TYR A 198 -3.67 4.48 19.16
N VAL A 199 -4.57 4.98 18.31
CA VAL A 199 -6.03 4.76 18.42
C VAL A 199 -6.47 4.05 17.14
N SER A 200 -6.89 2.80 17.28
CA SER A 200 -7.13 1.88 16.16
C SER A 200 -8.59 1.46 16.06
N SER A 201 -9.05 1.26 14.83
CA SER A 201 -10.37 0.73 14.51
C SER A 201 -10.29 -0.19 13.31
N ASN A 202 -11.00 -1.32 13.36
CA ASN A 202 -11.07 -2.28 12.28
C ASN A 202 -12.34 -2.10 11.46
N PHE A 203 -12.24 -2.18 10.15
CA PHE A 203 -13.34 -2.01 9.20
C PHE A 203 -13.36 -3.15 8.19
N ALA A 204 -14.47 -3.86 8.09
CA ALA A 204 -14.67 -4.85 7.04
C ALA A 204 -14.71 -4.16 5.67
N VAL A 205 -13.89 -4.64 4.72
CA VAL A 205 -13.86 -4.18 3.31
C VAL A 205 -14.49 -5.19 2.36
N ARG A 206 -14.65 -6.44 2.82
CA ARG A 206 -15.38 -7.55 2.18
C ARG A 206 -15.69 -8.62 3.22
N GLU A 207 -16.50 -9.63 2.88
CA GLU A 207 -16.94 -10.68 3.82
C GLU A 207 -15.80 -11.40 4.56
N SER A 208 -14.64 -11.55 3.93
CA SER A 208 -13.50 -12.32 4.45
C SER A 208 -12.26 -11.48 4.69
N ASP A 209 -12.38 -10.16 4.72
CA ASP A 209 -11.22 -9.29 4.85
C ASP A 209 -11.55 -7.93 5.44
N SER A 210 -10.59 -7.35 6.13
CA SER A 210 -10.74 -6.07 6.82
C SER A 210 -9.48 -5.21 6.73
N MET A 211 -9.65 -3.93 7.00
CA MET A 211 -8.56 -2.97 7.19
C MET A 211 -8.53 -2.48 8.63
N GLU A 212 -7.34 -2.34 9.19
CA GLU A 212 -7.12 -1.61 10.43
C GLU A 212 -6.69 -0.19 10.10
N ILE A 213 -7.39 0.79 10.65
CA ILE A 213 -7.04 2.21 10.54
C ILE A 213 -6.64 2.70 11.92
N SER A 214 -5.40 3.14 12.05
CA SER A 214 -4.81 3.59 13.30
C SER A 214 -4.35 5.04 13.17
N SER A 215 -4.74 5.90 14.11
CA SER A 215 -4.19 7.25 14.23
C SER A 215 -3.09 7.23 15.27
N TYR A 216 -1.90 7.73 14.90
CA TYR A 216 -0.76 7.86 15.81
C TYR A 216 -0.83 9.18 16.56
N ALA A 217 -0.97 9.12 17.87
CA ALA A 217 -1.06 10.32 18.72
C ALA A 217 0.32 10.92 19.08
N GLY A 218 1.39 10.19 18.82
CA GLY A 218 2.73 10.48 19.32
C GLY A 218 2.98 9.79 20.68
N SER A 219 4.21 9.40 20.92
CA SER A 219 4.71 8.87 22.20
C SER A 219 5.18 10.00 23.11
#